data_783057bc815505b1c0e3f14806a2681e
#
_entry.id   783057bc815505b1c0e3f14806a2681e
#
_cell.length_a   1.000
_cell.length_b   1.000
_cell.length_c   1.000
_cell.angle_alpha   90.00
_cell.angle_beta   90.00
_cell.angle_gamma   90.00
#
_symmetry.space_group_name_H-M   'P 1'
#
loop_
_entity.id
_entity.type
_entity.pdbx_description
1 polymer ?
#
loop_
_entity_poly.entity_id
_entity_poly.type
_entity_poly.pdbx_seq_one_letter_code
_entity_poly.pdbx_strand_id
1 'polypeptide(L)'
;APGPSAGWYNRLLEKTGYSPEQVTHVVISHGHPDHIANLTTDGTPTFKNAEIIISRTEFEFWSGDSPIPDFRGPTRKMFQEVVVPLADRCTFVEPDALLVNGITALNAFGHSAGHMAFHVESEGAELMLLSDTIAHFAVSLANLEWQFSMDDNPEMAITTRKRLVEMAASKNAPVIAFHMPFPSVGYIEKTSSGFKWLPATYQMNI
;
A
#
# COMPACT_ATOMS: atom_id res chain seq x y z
N ALA A 1 -2.76 -17.95 -11.72
CA ALA A 1 -4.08 -17.48 -11.27
C ALA A 1 -4.08 -17.42 -9.75
N PRO A 2 -4.65 -16.37 -9.12
CA PRO A 2 -4.81 -16.34 -7.68
C PRO A 2 -5.64 -17.55 -7.22
N GLY A 3 -5.32 -18.08 -6.04
CA GLY A 3 -6.07 -19.22 -5.48
C GLY A 3 -7.54 -18.87 -5.21
N PRO A 4 -8.40 -19.86 -4.85
CA PRO A 4 -9.84 -19.65 -4.67
C PRO A 4 -10.21 -18.66 -3.56
N SER A 5 -9.24 -18.27 -2.73
CA SER A 5 -9.39 -17.28 -1.66
C SER A 5 -8.94 -15.86 -2.05
N ALA A 6 -8.53 -15.62 -3.31
CA ALA A 6 -8.05 -14.34 -3.80
C ALA A 6 -8.97 -13.79 -4.90
N GLY A 7 -8.76 -12.52 -5.29
CA GLY A 7 -9.52 -11.89 -6.38
C GLY A 7 -10.92 -11.41 -5.97
N TRP A 8 -11.13 -11.08 -4.71
CA TRP A 8 -12.43 -10.66 -4.18
C TRP A 8 -12.72 -9.17 -4.36
N TYR A 9 -11.75 -8.37 -4.81
CA TYR A 9 -11.85 -6.91 -4.82
C TYR A 9 -13.12 -6.40 -5.53
N ASN A 10 -13.33 -6.78 -6.78
CA ASN A 10 -14.49 -6.29 -7.54
C ASN A 10 -15.82 -6.68 -6.88
N ARG A 11 -15.91 -7.93 -6.39
CA ARG A 11 -17.09 -8.42 -5.66
C ARG A 11 -17.32 -7.67 -4.35
N LEU A 12 -16.25 -7.28 -3.65
CA LEU A 12 -16.36 -6.50 -2.42
C LEU A 12 -16.72 -5.05 -2.71
N LEU A 13 -16.17 -4.46 -3.77
CA LEU A 13 -16.52 -3.12 -4.22
C LEU A 13 -18.01 -3.03 -4.54
N GLU A 14 -18.56 -3.96 -5.31
CA GLU A 14 -19.99 -4.04 -5.62
C GLU A 14 -20.87 -4.10 -4.36
N LYS A 15 -20.42 -4.82 -3.32
CA LYS A 15 -21.14 -4.89 -2.04
C LYS A 15 -21.17 -3.58 -1.28
N THR A 16 -20.27 -2.65 -1.56
CA THR A 16 -20.30 -1.29 -1.00
C THR A 16 -21.26 -0.36 -1.75
N GLY A 17 -21.86 -0.83 -2.85
CA GLY A 17 -22.73 -0.04 -3.71
C GLY A 17 -22.01 0.74 -4.80
N TYR A 18 -20.70 0.52 -4.97
CA TYR A 18 -19.91 1.15 -6.03
C TYR A 18 -19.55 0.15 -7.12
N SER A 19 -19.40 0.65 -8.35
CA SER A 19 -18.84 -0.11 -9.46
C SER A 19 -17.45 0.39 -9.85
N PRO A 20 -16.63 -0.41 -10.54
CA PRO A 20 -15.33 0.03 -11.03
C PRO A 20 -15.38 1.29 -11.90
N GLU A 21 -16.46 1.52 -12.63
CA GLU A 21 -16.66 2.70 -13.48
C GLU A 21 -16.86 4.00 -12.69
N GLN A 22 -17.27 3.89 -11.43
CA GLN A 22 -17.47 5.06 -10.54
C GLN A 22 -16.16 5.46 -9.83
N VAL A 23 -15.12 4.63 -9.88
CA VAL A 23 -13.80 4.95 -9.34
C VAL A 23 -13.15 6.02 -10.22
N THR A 24 -12.80 7.15 -9.62
CA THR A 24 -12.18 8.28 -10.30
C THR A 24 -10.67 8.32 -10.17
N HIS A 25 -10.13 7.76 -9.10
CA HIS A 25 -8.69 7.70 -8.84
C HIS A 25 -8.33 6.32 -8.28
N VAL A 26 -7.26 5.74 -8.80
CA VAL A 26 -6.60 4.56 -8.24
C VAL A 26 -5.20 4.97 -7.82
N VAL A 27 -4.91 4.87 -6.54
CA VAL A 27 -3.59 5.20 -6.01
C VAL A 27 -2.83 3.90 -5.73
N ILE A 28 -1.69 3.74 -6.38
CA ILE A 28 -0.84 2.56 -6.26
C ILE A 28 0.22 2.84 -5.19
N SER A 29 0.22 2.05 -4.13
CA SER A 29 1.25 2.14 -3.09
C SER A 29 2.62 1.68 -3.62
N HIS A 30 2.64 0.55 -4.32
CA HIS A 30 3.85 -0.01 -4.96
C HIS A 30 3.50 -1.09 -5.99
N GLY A 31 4.50 -1.54 -6.75
CA GLY A 31 4.35 -2.38 -7.93
C GLY A 31 4.34 -3.89 -7.69
N HIS A 32 4.18 -4.39 -6.46
CA HIS A 32 4.10 -5.83 -6.23
C HIS A 32 2.78 -6.43 -6.74
N PRO A 33 2.78 -7.73 -7.12
CA PRO A 33 1.64 -8.36 -7.80
C PRO A 33 0.30 -8.23 -7.08
N ASP A 34 0.29 -8.37 -5.78
CA ASP A 34 -0.91 -8.31 -4.93
C ASP A 34 -1.49 -6.90 -4.78
N HIS A 35 -0.77 -5.87 -5.22
CA HIS A 35 -1.22 -4.48 -5.23
C HIS A 35 -1.63 -3.98 -6.62
N ILE A 36 -1.16 -4.60 -7.70
CA ILE A 36 -1.41 -4.14 -9.06
C ILE A 36 -2.27 -5.10 -9.90
N ALA A 37 -2.42 -6.36 -9.50
CA ALA A 37 -3.08 -7.39 -10.32
C ALA A 37 -4.50 -7.04 -10.75
N ASN A 38 -5.23 -6.24 -9.98
CA ASN A 38 -6.61 -5.87 -10.29
C ASN A 38 -6.76 -4.61 -11.16
N LEU A 39 -5.65 -4.00 -11.61
CA LEU A 39 -5.71 -2.86 -12.53
C LEU A 39 -6.25 -3.25 -13.90
N THR A 40 -6.08 -4.51 -14.29
CA THR A 40 -6.64 -5.06 -15.51
C THR A 40 -7.42 -6.35 -15.23
N THR A 41 -8.50 -6.56 -15.94
CA THR A 41 -9.28 -7.79 -15.97
C THR A 41 -9.34 -8.28 -17.41
N ASP A 42 -8.88 -9.50 -17.67
CA ASP A 42 -8.81 -10.07 -19.04
C ASP A 42 -8.11 -9.13 -20.05
N GLY A 43 -7.03 -8.47 -19.63
CA GLY A 43 -6.24 -7.56 -20.44
C GLY A 43 -6.89 -6.19 -20.71
N THR A 44 -8.03 -5.89 -20.09
CA THR A 44 -8.70 -4.57 -20.18
C THR A 44 -8.62 -3.82 -18.85
N PRO A 45 -8.51 -2.48 -18.85
CA PRO A 45 -8.51 -1.69 -17.63
C PRO A 45 -9.77 -1.95 -16.79
N THR A 46 -9.60 -2.37 -15.54
CA THR A 46 -10.71 -2.58 -14.60
C THR A 46 -11.41 -1.27 -14.27
N PHE A 47 -10.64 -0.22 -14.00
CA PHE A 47 -11.13 1.11 -13.63
C PHE A 47 -11.07 2.04 -14.84
N LYS A 48 -12.06 1.94 -15.72
CA LYS A 48 -12.05 2.61 -17.04
C LYS A 48 -12.01 4.13 -16.98
N ASN A 49 -12.57 4.71 -15.92
CA ASN A 49 -12.71 6.15 -15.76
C ASN A 49 -11.71 6.75 -14.76
N ALA A 50 -10.87 5.90 -14.13
CA ALA A 50 -9.96 6.35 -13.11
C ALA A 50 -8.63 6.87 -13.68
N GLU A 51 -8.13 7.94 -13.10
CA GLU A 51 -6.73 8.32 -13.17
C GLU A 51 -5.92 7.38 -12.24
N ILE A 52 -4.73 7.00 -12.65
CA ILE A 52 -3.84 6.14 -11.88
C ILE A 52 -2.72 7.02 -11.31
N ILE A 53 -2.61 7.06 -9.99
CA ILE A 53 -1.57 7.82 -9.29
C ILE A 53 -0.53 6.84 -8.76
N ILE A 54 0.73 7.05 -9.13
CA ILE A 54 1.85 6.19 -8.75
C ILE A 54 3.11 7.02 -8.51
N SER A 55 3.98 6.58 -7.59
CA SER A 55 5.31 7.18 -7.44
C SER A 55 6.10 7.08 -8.75
N ARG A 56 6.72 8.18 -9.17
CA ARG A 56 7.64 8.21 -10.33
C ARG A 56 8.75 7.18 -10.16
N THR A 57 9.37 7.17 -8.99
CA THR A 57 10.45 6.22 -8.66
C THR A 57 10.01 4.77 -8.79
N GLU A 58 8.78 4.44 -8.35
CA GLU A 58 8.23 3.08 -8.45
C GLU A 58 8.00 2.68 -9.90
N PHE A 59 7.41 3.58 -10.68
CA PHE A 59 7.15 3.31 -12.09
C PHE A 59 8.45 3.12 -12.87
N GLU A 60 9.42 4.01 -12.71
CA GLU A 60 10.73 3.94 -13.40
C GLU A 60 11.51 2.67 -13.01
N PHE A 61 11.47 2.27 -11.74
CA PHE A 61 12.15 1.07 -11.27
C PHE A 61 11.60 -0.22 -11.91
N TRP A 62 10.27 -0.39 -11.92
CA TRP A 62 9.65 -1.61 -12.43
C TRP A 62 9.49 -1.64 -13.96
N SER A 63 9.35 -0.49 -14.61
CA SER A 63 9.27 -0.41 -16.08
C SER A 63 10.64 -0.51 -16.74
N GLY A 64 11.70 -0.12 -16.04
CA GLY A 64 13.08 -0.08 -16.55
C GLY A 64 13.80 -1.43 -16.52
N ASP A 65 15.07 -1.39 -16.95
CA ASP A 65 15.93 -2.57 -17.09
C ASP A 65 17.02 -2.63 -16.00
N SER A 66 16.93 -1.82 -14.94
CA SER A 66 17.88 -1.85 -13.84
C SER A 66 18.00 -3.26 -13.26
N PRO A 67 19.19 -3.72 -12.86
CA PRO A 67 19.37 -5.03 -12.26
C PRO A 67 18.45 -5.23 -11.04
N ILE A 68 17.78 -6.37 -11.00
CA ILE A 68 16.96 -6.81 -9.86
C ILE A 68 17.33 -8.25 -9.51
N PRO A 69 17.10 -8.70 -8.28
CA PRO A 69 17.25 -10.11 -7.93
C PRO A 69 16.37 -11.01 -8.81
N ASP A 70 16.85 -12.20 -9.14
CA ASP A 70 16.16 -13.14 -10.04
C ASP A 70 14.72 -13.44 -9.59
N PHE A 71 14.48 -13.54 -8.28
CA PHE A 71 13.13 -13.80 -7.74
C PHE A 71 12.15 -12.65 -8.00
N ARG A 72 12.63 -11.45 -8.35
CA ARG A 72 11.83 -10.28 -8.72
C ARG A 72 11.45 -10.24 -10.20
N GLY A 73 12.03 -11.09 -11.03
CA GLY A 73 11.72 -11.18 -12.46
C GLY A 73 10.22 -11.29 -12.76
N PRO A 74 9.48 -12.21 -12.11
CA PRO A 74 8.02 -12.30 -12.28
C PRO A 74 7.26 -11.03 -11.88
N THR A 75 7.70 -10.32 -10.84
CA THR A 75 7.11 -9.03 -10.42
C THR A 75 7.28 -7.98 -11.50
N ARG A 76 8.50 -7.79 -12.01
CA ARG A 76 8.79 -6.85 -13.10
C ARG A 76 7.98 -7.17 -14.35
N LYS A 77 7.93 -8.43 -14.73
CA LYS A 77 7.14 -8.87 -15.89
C LYS A 77 5.67 -8.50 -15.71
N MET A 78 5.08 -8.79 -14.56
CA MET A 78 3.69 -8.43 -14.30
C MET A 78 3.47 -6.92 -14.34
N PHE A 79 4.37 -6.13 -13.76
CA PHE A 79 4.29 -4.67 -13.81
C PHE A 79 4.31 -4.16 -15.25
N GLN A 80 5.21 -4.68 -16.07
CA GLN A 80 5.32 -4.33 -17.49
C GLN A 80 4.09 -4.74 -18.30
N GLU A 81 3.43 -5.84 -17.94
CA GLU A 81 2.22 -6.32 -18.62
C GLU A 81 0.95 -5.60 -18.14
N VAL A 82 0.90 -5.14 -16.88
CA VAL A 82 -0.33 -4.60 -16.26
C VAL A 82 -0.29 -3.08 -16.15
N VAL A 83 0.84 -2.50 -15.71
CA VAL A 83 0.92 -1.05 -15.40
C VAL A 83 1.44 -0.24 -16.57
N VAL A 84 2.50 -0.71 -17.25
CA VAL A 84 3.10 0.04 -18.38
C VAL A 84 2.13 0.35 -19.49
N PRO A 85 1.21 -0.56 -19.90
CA PRO A 85 0.19 -0.23 -20.92
C PRO A 85 -0.80 0.87 -20.50
N LEU A 86 -0.83 1.20 -19.19
CA LEU A 86 -1.69 2.25 -18.63
C LEU A 86 -0.94 3.57 -18.38
N ALA A 87 0.31 3.69 -18.85
CA ALA A 87 1.18 4.84 -18.57
C ALA A 87 0.57 6.20 -18.96
N ASP A 88 -0.17 6.25 -20.08
CA ASP A 88 -0.86 7.48 -20.53
C ASP A 88 -1.97 7.94 -19.57
N ARG A 89 -2.36 7.09 -18.63
CA ARG A 89 -3.37 7.37 -17.60
C ARG A 89 -2.74 7.55 -16.23
N CYS A 90 -1.40 7.50 -16.14
CA CYS A 90 -0.67 7.62 -14.88
C CYS A 90 -0.29 9.08 -14.62
N THR A 91 -0.63 9.55 -13.42
CA THR A 91 -0.05 10.74 -12.84
C THR A 91 1.09 10.33 -11.92
N PHE A 92 2.29 10.80 -12.24
CA PHE A 92 3.50 10.50 -11.50
C PHE A 92 3.69 11.52 -10.38
N VAL A 93 3.81 11.02 -9.15
CA VAL A 93 3.97 11.85 -7.96
C VAL A 93 5.29 11.58 -7.27
N GLU A 94 5.76 12.60 -6.55
CA GLU A 94 6.89 12.50 -5.64
C GLU A 94 6.38 12.27 -4.20
N PRO A 95 7.24 11.77 -3.29
CA PRO A 95 6.88 11.66 -1.87
C PRO A 95 6.39 12.99 -1.29
N ASP A 96 5.52 12.89 -0.30
CA ASP A 96 4.92 14.00 0.43
C ASP A 96 3.99 14.91 -0.42
N ALA A 97 3.63 14.45 -1.63
CA ALA A 97 2.65 15.14 -2.47
C ALA A 97 1.23 15.00 -1.93
N LEU A 98 0.45 16.08 -2.02
CA LEU A 98 -1.00 16.02 -1.90
C LEU A 98 -1.57 15.38 -3.17
N LEU A 99 -2.18 14.20 -3.04
CA LEU A 99 -2.68 13.42 -4.18
C LEU A 99 -4.05 13.89 -4.63
N VAL A 100 -4.95 13.97 -3.66
CA VAL A 100 -6.29 14.54 -3.76
C VAL A 100 -6.60 15.23 -2.44
N ASN A 101 -7.64 16.04 -2.40
CA ASN A 101 -8.00 16.74 -1.16
C ASN A 101 -8.15 15.77 0.01
N GLY A 102 -7.37 15.97 1.07
CA GLY A 102 -7.36 15.14 2.26
C GLY A 102 -6.51 13.87 2.17
N ILE A 103 -5.80 13.59 1.07
CA ILE A 103 -4.91 12.42 0.97
C ILE A 103 -3.51 12.85 0.54
N THR A 104 -2.54 12.65 1.44
CA THR A 104 -1.12 12.95 1.21
C THR A 104 -0.33 11.65 1.12
N ALA A 105 0.51 11.52 0.08
CA ALA A 105 1.50 10.45 0.01
C ALA A 105 2.58 10.66 1.07
N LEU A 106 3.04 9.59 1.68
CA LEU A 106 4.18 9.59 2.57
C LEU A 106 5.28 8.73 1.96
N ASN A 107 6.52 9.21 2.00
CA ASN A 107 7.64 8.37 1.61
C ASN A 107 7.66 7.08 2.44
N ALA A 108 7.61 5.93 1.79
CA ALA A 108 7.69 4.63 2.42
C ALA A 108 8.72 3.71 1.74
N PHE A 109 9.72 4.29 1.11
CA PHE A 109 10.75 3.58 0.33
C PHE A 109 11.46 2.51 1.16
N GLY A 110 11.85 1.44 0.49
CA GLY A 110 12.63 0.34 1.05
C GLY A 110 11.98 -1.03 0.82
N HIS A 111 10.68 -1.18 1.08
CA HIS A 111 9.95 -2.40 0.71
C HIS A 111 9.89 -2.57 -0.82
N SER A 112 9.63 -1.49 -1.53
CA SER A 112 9.89 -1.32 -2.95
C SER A 112 10.56 0.03 -3.17
N ALA A 113 11.14 0.25 -4.35
CA ALA A 113 11.96 1.42 -4.65
C ALA A 113 11.23 2.75 -4.46
N GLY A 114 9.96 2.82 -4.83
CA GLY A 114 9.10 4.00 -4.73
C GLY A 114 7.84 3.78 -3.88
N HIS A 115 7.88 2.85 -2.92
CA HIS A 115 6.75 2.53 -2.05
C HIS A 115 6.21 3.77 -1.34
N MET A 116 4.89 3.93 -1.33
CA MET A 116 4.17 5.00 -0.64
C MET A 116 3.25 4.44 0.45
N ALA A 117 3.21 5.11 1.56
CA ALA A 117 2.13 5.08 2.53
C ALA A 117 1.25 6.32 2.34
N PHE A 118 0.11 6.40 3.02
CA PHE A 118 -0.80 7.53 2.85
C PHE A 118 -1.32 8.02 4.20
N HIS A 119 -1.40 9.34 4.32
CA HIS A 119 -2.10 10.02 5.40
C HIS A 119 -3.41 10.56 4.84
N VAL A 120 -4.50 10.16 5.44
CA VAL A 120 -5.85 10.60 5.08
C VAL A 120 -6.38 11.48 6.21
N GLU A 121 -6.88 12.65 5.87
CA GLU A 121 -7.45 13.61 6.80
C GLU A 121 -8.79 14.13 6.27
N SER A 122 -9.80 14.15 7.14
CA SER A 122 -11.10 14.74 6.83
C SER A 122 -11.74 15.25 8.12
N GLU A 123 -12.12 16.54 8.15
CA GLU A 123 -12.83 17.16 9.27
C GLU A 123 -12.16 16.97 10.63
N GLY A 124 -10.84 16.93 10.65
CA GLY A 124 -10.02 16.71 11.86
C GLY A 124 -9.89 15.24 12.29
N ALA A 125 -10.48 14.30 11.56
CA ALA A 125 -10.22 12.87 11.71
C ALA A 125 -9.06 12.44 10.81
N GLU A 126 -8.19 11.57 11.32
CA GLU A 126 -7.02 11.08 10.61
C GLU A 126 -7.07 9.55 10.42
N LEU A 127 -6.44 9.05 9.37
CA LEU A 127 -6.21 7.63 9.11
C LEU A 127 -4.85 7.47 8.41
N MET A 128 -4.07 6.50 8.80
CA MET A 128 -2.83 6.16 8.11
C MET A 128 -2.95 4.81 7.39
N LEU A 129 -2.69 4.80 6.08
CA LEU A 129 -2.57 3.58 5.29
C LEU A 129 -1.07 3.28 5.12
N LEU A 130 -0.57 2.29 5.85
CA LEU A 130 0.87 1.99 5.89
C LEU A 130 1.31 1.01 4.80
N SER A 131 0.37 0.44 4.05
CA SER A 131 0.66 -0.58 3.02
C SER A 131 1.62 -1.65 3.59
N ASP A 132 2.70 -1.97 2.89
CA ASP A 132 3.65 -3.03 3.24
C ASP A 132 4.83 -2.56 4.10
N THR A 133 4.70 -1.39 4.72
CA THR A 133 5.69 -0.94 5.74
C THR A 133 5.81 -1.95 6.90
N ILE A 134 4.71 -2.65 7.21
CA ILE A 134 4.63 -3.69 8.25
C ILE A 134 4.08 -4.96 7.59
N ALA A 135 4.84 -6.05 7.65
CA ALA A 135 4.45 -7.32 7.04
C ALA A 135 3.68 -8.26 7.98
N HIS A 136 3.70 -8.01 9.30
CA HIS A 136 3.03 -8.87 10.27
C HIS A 136 2.73 -8.12 11.56
N PHE A 137 1.49 -8.18 12.04
CA PHE A 137 0.98 -7.42 13.18
C PHE A 137 1.73 -7.64 14.50
N ALA A 138 2.26 -8.83 14.75
CA ALA A 138 3.00 -9.14 15.96
C ALA A 138 4.51 -9.03 15.73
N VAL A 139 5.05 -9.74 14.74
CA VAL A 139 6.49 -9.89 14.55
C VAL A 139 7.14 -8.57 14.15
N SER A 140 6.58 -7.87 13.16
CA SER A 140 7.17 -6.63 12.65
C SER A 140 7.11 -5.49 13.67
N LEU A 141 6.06 -5.43 14.49
CA LEU A 141 5.91 -4.38 15.51
C LEU A 141 6.76 -4.64 16.76
N ALA A 142 6.93 -5.91 17.14
CA ALA A 142 7.82 -6.26 18.24
C ALA A 142 9.30 -6.13 17.86
N ASN A 143 9.65 -6.20 16.56
CA ASN A 143 11.04 -6.27 16.09
C ASN A 143 11.23 -5.39 14.86
N LEU A 144 11.12 -4.07 15.01
CA LEU A 144 11.24 -3.12 13.90
C LEU A 144 12.56 -3.22 13.13
N GLU A 145 13.61 -3.73 13.79
CA GLU A 145 14.96 -3.92 13.24
C GLU A 145 15.10 -5.15 12.35
N TRP A 146 14.12 -6.07 12.37
CA TRP A 146 14.25 -7.29 11.61
C TRP A 146 14.05 -7.03 10.13
N GLN A 147 14.95 -7.60 9.34
CA GLN A 147 14.83 -7.57 7.88
C GLN A 147 13.70 -8.49 7.43
N PHE A 148 12.94 -8.02 6.47
CA PHE A 148 11.95 -8.83 5.78
C PHE A 148 12.51 -9.23 4.41
N SER A 149 12.49 -10.52 4.10
CA SER A 149 13.13 -11.06 2.88
C SER A 149 12.51 -10.54 1.57
N MET A 150 11.35 -9.90 1.66
CA MET A 150 10.66 -9.29 0.52
C MET A 150 10.94 -7.79 0.40
N ASP A 151 11.75 -7.20 1.26
CA ASP A 151 12.18 -5.80 1.12
C ASP A 151 13.29 -5.70 0.06
N ASP A 152 13.12 -4.80 -0.92
CA ASP A 152 14.13 -4.58 -1.98
C ASP A 152 15.38 -3.86 -1.44
N ASN A 153 15.20 -3.01 -0.43
CA ASN A 153 16.26 -2.38 0.34
C ASN A 153 15.96 -2.52 1.85
N PRO A 154 16.44 -3.59 2.50
CA PRO A 154 16.11 -3.89 3.90
C PRO A 154 16.50 -2.79 4.90
N GLU A 155 17.64 -2.12 4.71
CA GLU A 155 18.10 -1.06 5.62
C GLU A 155 17.19 0.17 5.54
N MET A 156 16.82 0.56 4.33
CA MET A 156 15.86 1.64 4.09
C MET A 156 14.48 1.28 4.60
N ALA A 157 14.01 0.04 4.38
CA ALA A 157 12.73 -0.45 4.88
C ALA A 157 12.64 -0.41 6.40
N ILE A 158 13.71 -0.79 7.11
CA ILE A 158 13.80 -0.67 8.58
C ILE A 158 13.69 0.79 9.02
N THR A 159 14.42 1.69 8.37
CA THR A 159 14.39 3.13 8.68
C THR A 159 12.99 3.71 8.47
N THR A 160 12.37 3.38 7.36
CA THR A 160 11.00 3.77 7.01
C THR A 160 9.99 3.21 8.00
N ARG A 161 10.07 1.93 8.32
CA ARG A 161 9.19 1.25 9.29
C ARG A 161 9.22 1.92 10.64
N LYS A 162 10.40 2.19 11.18
CA LYS A 162 10.56 2.91 12.45
C LYS A 162 9.87 4.26 12.44
N ARG A 163 10.12 5.04 11.41
CA ARG A 163 9.55 6.39 11.26
C ARG A 163 8.03 6.36 11.18
N LEU A 164 7.45 5.51 10.33
CA LEU A 164 6.01 5.47 10.10
C LEU A 164 5.25 4.84 11.27
N VAL A 165 5.83 3.81 11.92
CA VAL A 165 5.25 3.20 13.12
C VAL A 165 5.25 4.18 14.29
N GLU A 166 6.35 4.91 14.53
CA GLU A 166 6.41 5.95 15.56
C GLU A 166 5.42 7.10 15.26
N MET A 167 5.32 7.51 14.01
CA MET A 167 4.36 8.53 13.59
C MET A 167 2.91 8.10 13.88
N ALA A 168 2.53 6.88 13.50
CA ALA A 168 1.20 6.35 13.73
C ALA A 168 0.88 6.23 15.24
N ALA A 169 1.83 5.74 16.02
CA ALA A 169 1.68 5.61 17.47
C ALA A 169 1.56 6.98 18.16
N SER A 170 2.39 7.96 17.77
CA SER A 170 2.37 9.30 18.37
C SER A 170 1.10 10.09 18.06
N LYS A 171 0.54 9.91 16.87
CA LYS A 171 -0.73 10.52 16.45
C LYS A 171 -1.95 9.83 17.07
N ASN A 172 -1.78 8.60 17.59
CA ASN A 172 -2.89 7.72 17.98
C ASN A 172 -3.96 7.61 16.87
N ALA A 173 -3.52 7.65 15.62
CA ALA A 173 -4.38 7.56 14.46
C ALA A 173 -4.73 6.10 14.16
N PRO A 174 -5.96 5.80 13.68
CA PRO A 174 -6.24 4.51 13.09
C PRO A 174 -5.26 4.19 11.96
N VAL A 175 -4.91 2.93 11.85
CA VAL A 175 -3.99 2.42 10.83
C VAL A 175 -4.67 1.33 10.02
N ILE A 176 -4.51 1.38 8.72
CA ILE A 176 -4.72 0.24 7.82
C ILE A 176 -3.36 -0.17 7.27
N ALA A 177 -3.01 -1.44 7.41
CA ALA A 177 -1.80 -1.99 6.79
C ALA A 177 -2.16 -3.29 6.07
N PHE A 178 -1.44 -3.57 4.97
CA PHE A 178 -1.58 -4.81 4.24
C PHE A 178 -1.03 -5.97 5.08
N HIS A 179 -1.42 -7.20 4.79
CA HIS A 179 -1.01 -8.39 5.55
C HIS A 179 -1.40 -8.41 7.04
N MET A 180 -2.31 -7.52 7.46
CA MET A 180 -2.87 -7.54 8.81
C MET A 180 -4.10 -8.45 8.89
N PRO A 181 -4.43 -8.98 10.10
CA PRO A 181 -5.67 -9.73 10.28
C PRO A 181 -6.89 -8.88 9.92
N PHE A 182 -7.87 -9.49 9.25
CA PHE A 182 -9.14 -8.82 8.95
C PHE A 182 -9.78 -8.25 10.23
N PRO A 183 -10.30 -7.02 10.21
CA PRO A 183 -10.53 -6.12 9.06
C PRO A 183 -9.32 -5.25 8.69
N SER A 184 -8.11 -5.55 9.13
CA SER A 184 -6.87 -4.83 8.88
C SER A 184 -6.84 -3.39 9.39
N VAL A 185 -7.80 -3.00 10.22
CA VAL A 185 -7.89 -1.69 10.85
C VAL A 185 -7.53 -1.83 12.33
N GLY A 186 -6.72 -0.95 12.85
CA GLY A 186 -6.33 -0.95 14.26
C GLY A 186 -5.50 0.26 14.63
N TYR A 187 -4.84 0.16 15.77
CA TYR A 187 -3.96 1.17 16.32
C TYR A 187 -2.59 0.57 16.61
N ILE A 188 -1.58 1.38 16.54
CA ILE A 188 -0.23 1.02 16.97
C ILE A 188 0.03 1.67 18.32
N GLU A 189 0.23 0.87 19.35
CA GLU A 189 0.52 1.33 20.70
C GLU A 189 1.99 1.09 21.04
N LYS A 190 2.65 2.13 21.55
CA LYS A 190 4.02 2.04 22.08
C LYS A 190 4.01 1.33 23.42
N THR A 191 4.93 0.38 23.60
CA THR A 191 5.12 -0.38 24.85
C THR A 191 6.53 -0.15 25.39
N SER A 192 6.84 -0.69 26.56
CA SER A 192 8.21 -0.63 27.13
C SER A 192 9.25 -1.39 26.30
N SER A 193 8.83 -2.32 25.43
CA SER A 193 9.73 -3.19 24.65
C SER A 193 9.57 -3.05 23.12
N GLY A 194 8.81 -2.07 22.64
CA GLY A 194 8.55 -1.89 21.21
C GLY A 194 7.13 -1.40 20.94
N PHE A 195 6.46 -1.99 19.95
CA PHE A 195 5.10 -1.62 19.59
C PHE A 195 4.20 -2.86 19.52
N LYS A 196 2.92 -2.66 19.68
CA LYS A 196 1.90 -3.71 19.51
C LYS A 196 0.73 -3.21 18.66
N TRP A 197 0.09 -4.15 18.01
CA TRP A 197 -1.14 -3.93 17.26
C TRP A 197 -2.36 -4.08 18.18
N LEU A 198 -3.23 -3.09 18.15
CA LEU A 198 -4.55 -3.14 18.78
C LEU A 198 -5.59 -3.14 17.66
N PRO A 199 -6.21 -4.29 17.34
CA PRO A 199 -7.22 -4.32 16.29
C PRO A 199 -8.40 -3.43 16.70
N ALA A 200 -8.94 -2.68 15.74
CA ALA A 200 -10.20 -1.99 15.93
C ALA A 200 -11.30 -3.05 16.07
N THR A 201 -11.85 -3.15 17.26
CA THR A 201 -13.03 -3.99 17.52
C THR A 201 -14.28 -3.23 17.08
N TYR A 202 -15.36 -3.96 16.81
CA TYR A 202 -16.66 -3.35 16.54
C TYR A 202 -17.00 -2.38 17.67
N GLN A 203 -16.83 -1.10 17.43
CA GLN A 203 -17.37 -0.07 18.30
C GLN A 203 -18.83 0.09 17.89
N MET A 204 -19.69 -0.54 18.63
CA MET A 204 -21.11 -0.18 18.58
C MET A 204 -21.22 1.17 19.31
N ASN A 205 -21.28 2.24 18.56
CA ASN A 205 -21.82 3.49 19.05
C ASN A 205 -23.32 3.24 19.24
N ILE A 206 -23.70 2.92 20.46
CA ILE A 206 -25.10 2.85 20.87
C ILE A 206 -25.56 4.25 21.23
#